data_25ae6ff13413f1ef08fd70eb68113958
#
_entry.id   25ae6ff13413f1ef08fd70eb68113958
#
_cell.length_a   1.000
_cell.length_b   1.000
_cell.length_c   1.000
_cell.angle_alpha   90.00
_cell.angle_beta   90.00
_cell.angle_gamma   90.00
#
_symmetry.space_group_name_H-M   'P 1'
#
loop_
_entity.id
_entity.type
_entity.pdbx_description
1 polymer ?
#
loop_
_entity_poly.entity_id
_entity_poly.type
_entity_poly.pdbx_seq_one_letter_code
_entity_poly.pdbx_strand_id
1 'polypeptide(L)'
;MSNAGLAHRETTGILNASQQRILILMPHSYDTPPAVLDHPLEVGPEDWQGPAFYQLMTALVVPRPIGWISTISASGMPNIAPYSYFNLMGSDPPYVAFGSTGVKDSLTNLREVPQFVANIVTMDLLERMNFTSGDFPRDEDEFTWAGLTQVAAEKVRPFRVGEAKAHLECEVMQIVTDRNTNIVLGRVVHAHVDPSVWKNGRVDPKLLDPVCRLAGAGYASLGMLVNVVRPQWRNIEGTVGQEAMPRAEQR
;
A
#
# COMPACT_ATOMS: atom_id res chain seq x y z
N MET A 1 -29.65 -8.45 -61.12
CA MET A 1 -30.34 -8.25 -59.82
C MET A 1 -29.30 -8.31 -58.74
N SER A 2 -29.08 -7.16 -58.15
CA SER A 2 -28.03 -6.83 -57.22
C SER A 2 -28.36 -7.36 -55.83
N ASN A 3 -27.38 -7.90 -55.10
CA ASN A 3 -27.45 -8.02 -53.66
C ASN A 3 -26.10 -7.58 -53.07
N ALA A 4 -26.14 -6.36 -52.53
CA ALA A 4 -25.02 -5.77 -51.78
C ALA A 4 -25.00 -6.30 -50.34
N GLY A 5 -23.91 -6.97 -49.96
CA GLY A 5 -23.62 -7.36 -48.60
C GLY A 5 -23.12 -6.17 -47.82
N LEU A 6 -23.85 -5.78 -46.75
CA LEU A 6 -23.40 -4.81 -45.75
C LEU A 6 -22.35 -5.45 -44.83
N ALA A 7 -21.13 -4.96 -44.92
CA ALA A 7 -20.07 -5.26 -43.95
C ALA A 7 -20.31 -4.44 -42.69
N HIS A 8 -20.63 -5.08 -41.57
CA HIS A 8 -20.57 -4.48 -40.25
C HIS A 8 -19.08 -4.21 -39.91
N ARG A 9 -18.70 -2.95 -39.90
CA ARG A 9 -17.45 -2.51 -39.22
C ARG A 9 -17.74 -2.46 -37.74
N GLU A 10 -17.18 -3.39 -37.00
CA GLU A 10 -17.01 -3.24 -35.54
C GLU A 10 -16.03 -2.10 -35.29
N THR A 11 -16.56 -0.96 -34.89
CA THR A 11 -15.77 0.11 -34.32
C THR A 11 -15.43 -0.26 -32.85
N THR A 12 -14.26 -0.85 -32.67
CA THR A 12 -13.63 -0.89 -31.34
C THR A 12 -13.33 0.54 -30.93
N GLY A 13 -14.28 1.15 -30.25
CA GLY A 13 -14.10 2.47 -29.66
C GLY A 13 -13.11 2.36 -28.51
N ILE A 14 -11.90 2.88 -28.71
CA ILE A 14 -10.97 3.13 -27.64
C ILE A 14 -11.61 4.19 -26.73
N LEU A 15 -12.01 3.80 -25.52
CA LEU A 15 -12.55 4.73 -24.52
C LEU A 15 -11.49 5.80 -24.24
N ASN A 16 -11.89 7.07 -24.23
CA ASN A 16 -10.97 8.16 -23.92
C ASN A 16 -10.58 8.14 -22.43
N ALA A 17 -9.52 8.85 -22.08
CA ALA A 17 -8.94 8.86 -20.72
C ALA A 17 -9.95 9.23 -19.61
N SER A 18 -10.99 10.03 -19.92
CA SER A 18 -12.05 10.37 -18.95
C SER A 18 -13.04 9.22 -18.73
N GLN A 19 -13.29 8.41 -19.76
CA GLN A 19 -14.17 7.23 -19.66
C GLN A 19 -13.45 6.06 -18.94
N GLN A 20 -12.13 5.94 -19.10
CA GLN A 20 -11.33 4.97 -18.33
C GLN A 20 -11.27 5.33 -16.84
N ARG A 21 -11.22 6.64 -16.48
CA ARG A 21 -11.30 7.09 -15.09
C ARG A 21 -12.59 6.67 -14.38
N ILE A 22 -13.72 6.70 -15.06
CA ILE A 22 -15.02 6.30 -14.49
C ILE A 22 -15.07 4.80 -14.19
N LEU A 23 -14.39 3.97 -14.99
CA LEU A 23 -14.34 2.52 -14.75
C LEU A 23 -13.48 2.12 -13.54
N ILE A 24 -12.44 2.91 -13.22
CA ILE A 24 -11.52 2.64 -12.09
C ILE A 24 -12.18 3.02 -10.75
N LEU A 25 -13.12 3.97 -10.75
CA LEU A 25 -13.81 4.46 -9.56
C LEU A 25 -15.16 3.78 -9.29
N MET A 26 -15.58 2.78 -10.08
CA MET A 26 -16.77 2.02 -9.75
C MET A 26 -16.55 1.25 -8.45
N PRO A 27 -17.37 1.47 -7.40
CA PRO A 27 -17.35 0.61 -6.23
C PRO A 27 -17.55 -0.83 -6.68
N HIS A 28 -16.72 -1.75 -6.20
CA HIS A 28 -17.01 -3.16 -6.33
C HIS A 28 -18.42 -3.37 -5.78
N SER A 29 -19.35 -3.82 -6.64
CA SER A 29 -20.66 -4.20 -6.18
C SER A 29 -20.50 -5.46 -5.32
N TYR A 30 -20.51 -5.30 -4.02
CA TYR A 30 -20.75 -6.39 -3.07
C TYR A 30 -22.22 -6.83 -3.10
N ASP A 31 -22.93 -6.55 -4.20
CA ASP A 31 -24.38 -6.69 -4.33
C ASP A 31 -24.87 -8.12 -4.54
N THR A 32 -23.97 -9.08 -4.73
CA THR A 32 -24.35 -10.49 -4.65
C THR A 32 -24.38 -10.87 -3.19
N PRO A 33 -25.55 -11.22 -2.61
CA PRO A 33 -25.58 -11.70 -1.23
C PRO A 33 -24.59 -12.84 -1.11
N PRO A 34 -23.65 -12.79 -0.13
CA PRO A 34 -22.69 -13.85 0.06
C PRO A 34 -23.39 -15.16 0.34
N ALA A 35 -22.88 -16.26 -0.23
CA ALA A 35 -23.26 -17.58 0.25
C ALA A 35 -22.97 -17.61 1.77
N VAL A 36 -24.01 -17.75 2.58
CA VAL A 36 -23.86 -17.84 4.03
C VAL A 36 -23.19 -19.18 4.32
N LEU A 37 -22.08 -19.16 5.03
CA LEU A 37 -21.46 -20.39 5.50
C LEU A 37 -22.30 -20.94 6.66
N ASP A 38 -22.73 -22.19 6.57
CA ASP A 38 -23.48 -22.87 7.64
C ASP A 38 -22.57 -23.21 8.83
N HIS A 39 -21.25 -23.26 8.61
CA HIS A 39 -20.24 -23.59 9.61
C HIS A 39 -19.03 -22.66 9.50
N PRO A 40 -18.23 -22.50 10.58
CA PRO A 40 -16.93 -21.82 10.49
C PRO A 40 -16.04 -22.45 9.39
N LEU A 41 -15.36 -21.61 8.62
CA LEU A 41 -14.39 -22.06 7.62
C LEU A 41 -13.07 -22.39 8.33
N GLU A 42 -12.65 -23.65 8.24
CA GLU A 42 -11.37 -24.14 8.76
C GLU A 42 -10.56 -24.68 7.59
N VAL A 43 -9.50 -23.96 7.19
CA VAL A 43 -8.69 -24.29 5.99
C VAL A 43 -7.24 -23.93 6.21
N GLY A 44 -6.33 -24.79 5.73
CA GLY A 44 -4.91 -24.54 5.59
C GLY A 44 -4.51 -24.15 4.15
N PRO A 45 -3.23 -23.75 3.93
CA PRO A 45 -2.74 -23.44 2.59
C PRO A 45 -2.80 -24.63 1.63
N GLU A 46 -2.73 -25.85 2.14
CA GLU A 46 -2.79 -27.11 1.40
C GLU A 46 -4.19 -27.49 0.94
N ASP A 47 -5.23 -26.96 1.60
CA ASP A 47 -6.62 -27.29 1.28
C ASP A 47 -7.13 -26.55 0.05
N TRP A 48 -6.47 -25.45 -0.31
CA TRP A 48 -6.89 -24.58 -1.39
C TRP A 48 -5.85 -24.50 -2.49
N GLN A 49 -6.31 -24.69 -3.73
CA GLN A 49 -5.47 -24.56 -4.92
C GLN A 49 -5.46 -23.13 -5.46
N GLY A 50 -4.34 -22.76 -6.10
CA GLY A 50 -4.18 -21.49 -6.77
C GLY A 50 -4.23 -20.27 -5.83
N PRO A 51 -4.83 -19.15 -6.23
CA PRO A 51 -4.80 -17.90 -5.48
C PRO A 51 -5.81 -17.81 -4.32
N ALA A 52 -6.64 -18.85 -4.07
CA ALA A 52 -7.77 -18.76 -3.13
C ALA A 52 -7.33 -18.48 -1.70
N PHE A 53 -6.30 -19.18 -1.19
CA PHE A 53 -5.77 -18.93 0.16
C PHE A 53 -5.15 -17.53 0.27
N TYR A 54 -4.45 -17.06 -0.77
CA TYR A 54 -3.95 -15.69 -0.84
C TYR A 54 -5.09 -14.67 -0.77
N GLN A 55 -6.20 -14.90 -1.49
CA GLN A 55 -7.38 -14.02 -1.44
C GLN A 55 -7.99 -13.97 -0.04
N LEU A 56 -8.11 -15.12 0.64
CA LEU A 56 -8.56 -15.19 2.03
C LEU A 56 -7.63 -14.36 2.95
N MET A 57 -6.33 -14.59 2.90
CA MET A 57 -5.37 -13.87 3.75
C MET A 57 -5.44 -12.36 3.53
N THR A 58 -5.54 -11.91 2.28
CA THR A 58 -5.64 -10.48 1.95
C THR A 58 -6.99 -9.87 2.28
N ALA A 59 -8.04 -10.67 2.49
CA ALA A 59 -9.35 -10.23 2.97
C ALA A 59 -9.39 -10.15 4.51
N LEU A 60 -8.69 -11.04 5.21
CA LEU A 60 -8.63 -11.05 6.67
C LEU A 60 -7.70 -9.98 7.24
N VAL A 61 -6.56 -9.74 6.58
CA VAL A 61 -5.57 -8.75 7.02
C VAL A 61 -5.84 -7.42 6.33
N VAL A 62 -6.79 -6.67 6.85
CA VAL A 62 -7.20 -5.34 6.36
C VAL A 62 -7.47 -4.38 7.51
N PRO A 63 -7.35 -3.06 7.32
CA PRO A 63 -6.74 -2.38 6.18
C PRO A 63 -5.21 -2.50 6.22
N ARG A 64 -4.57 -2.67 5.07
CA ARG A 64 -3.10 -2.69 5.01
C ARG A 64 -2.57 -1.32 4.60
N PRO A 65 -1.62 -0.74 5.32
CA PRO A 65 -0.92 0.45 4.85
C PRO A 65 -0.12 0.13 3.58
N ILE A 66 0.11 1.14 2.76
CA ILE A 66 0.89 1.03 1.53
C ILE A 66 2.22 1.74 1.72
N GLY A 67 3.31 1.00 1.62
CA GLY A 67 4.64 1.55 1.40
C GLY A 67 4.86 1.76 -0.09
N TRP A 68 4.86 2.99 -0.57
CA TRP A 68 5.25 3.31 -1.94
C TRP A 68 6.77 3.46 -1.96
N ILE A 69 7.42 2.34 -2.29
CA ILE A 69 8.86 2.18 -2.08
C ILE A 69 9.62 2.64 -3.31
N SER A 70 10.40 3.69 -3.16
CA SER A 70 11.38 4.10 -4.16
C SER A 70 12.76 3.54 -3.84
N THR A 71 13.42 3.07 -4.87
CA THR A 71 14.77 2.49 -4.84
C THR A 71 15.59 3.07 -6.00
N ILE A 72 16.88 2.79 -6.03
CA ILE A 72 17.76 3.20 -7.13
C ILE A 72 18.74 2.06 -7.43
N SER A 73 18.99 1.81 -8.71
CA SER A 73 20.00 0.83 -9.11
C SER A 73 21.43 1.35 -8.85
N ALA A 74 22.43 0.48 -8.96
CA ALA A 74 23.83 0.88 -8.89
C ALA A 74 24.20 1.91 -9.97
N SER A 75 23.59 1.81 -11.16
CA SER A 75 23.78 2.74 -12.29
C SER A 75 23.04 4.08 -12.13
N GLY A 76 22.20 4.22 -11.11
CA GLY A 76 21.44 5.44 -10.86
C GLY A 76 20.02 5.46 -11.45
N MET A 77 19.54 4.35 -12.03
CA MET A 77 18.17 4.24 -12.53
C MET A 77 17.20 4.20 -11.35
N PRO A 78 16.25 5.15 -11.25
CA PRO A 78 15.22 5.13 -10.21
C PRO A 78 14.18 4.06 -10.49
N ASN A 79 13.51 3.61 -9.44
CA ASN A 79 12.36 2.71 -9.51
C ASN A 79 11.41 3.04 -8.36
N ILE A 80 10.12 2.95 -8.59
CA ILE A 80 9.10 3.11 -7.56
C ILE A 80 7.96 2.12 -7.74
N ALA A 81 7.65 1.37 -6.68
CA ALA A 81 6.57 0.38 -6.67
C ALA A 81 5.83 0.34 -5.34
N PRO A 82 4.49 0.10 -5.33
CA PRO A 82 3.71 0.01 -4.11
C PRO A 82 3.75 -1.40 -3.50
N TYR A 83 3.88 -1.47 -2.19
CA TYR A 83 3.85 -2.68 -1.39
C TYR A 83 2.80 -2.56 -0.28
N SER A 84 1.78 -3.43 -0.31
CA SER A 84 0.73 -3.46 0.71
C SER A 84 1.00 -4.45 1.85
N TYR A 85 2.07 -5.22 1.79
CA TYR A 85 2.63 -5.90 2.95
C TYR A 85 3.66 -5.01 3.61
N PHE A 86 3.24 -3.84 4.10
CA PHE A 86 4.09 -2.81 4.68
C PHE A 86 3.58 -2.45 6.08
N ASN A 87 4.49 -2.31 7.05
CA ASN A 87 4.12 -1.80 8.37
C ASN A 87 5.33 -1.28 9.16
N LEU A 88 5.03 -0.54 10.26
CA LEU A 88 5.98 -0.18 11.31
C LEU A 88 6.24 -1.40 12.19
N MET A 89 7.53 -1.74 12.42
CA MET A 89 7.95 -2.93 13.17
C MET A 89 8.63 -2.64 14.50
N GLY A 90 9.03 -1.41 14.74
CA GLY A 90 9.69 -1.00 15.98
C GLY A 90 9.80 0.51 16.09
N SER A 91 10.07 1.01 17.30
CA SER A 91 10.16 2.44 17.60
C SER A 91 11.50 2.88 18.14
N ASP A 92 12.29 1.96 18.70
CA ASP A 92 13.62 2.24 19.24
C ASP A 92 14.55 1.01 19.05
N PRO A 93 15.38 1.01 18.01
CA PRO A 93 15.34 1.94 16.88
C PRO A 93 14.09 1.80 16.01
N PRO A 94 13.72 2.84 15.23
CA PRO A 94 12.53 2.79 14.39
C PRO A 94 12.76 1.90 13.15
N TYR A 95 11.89 0.90 12.98
CA TYR A 95 11.93 -0.02 11.85
C TYR A 95 10.61 -0.02 11.09
N VAL A 96 10.71 -0.13 9.78
CA VAL A 96 9.62 -0.51 8.89
C VAL A 96 9.97 -1.79 8.15
N ALA A 97 8.96 -2.57 7.75
CA ALA A 97 9.18 -3.72 6.88
C ALA A 97 8.17 -3.74 5.75
N PHE A 98 8.56 -4.34 4.64
CA PHE A 98 7.66 -4.68 3.56
C PHE A 98 7.96 -6.05 2.97
N GLY A 99 6.92 -6.70 2.44
CA GLY A 99 7.00 -7.99 1.77
C GLY A 99 6.93 -7.86 0.26
N SER A 100 7.82 -8.55 -0.45
CA SER A 100 7.82 -8.70 -1.90
C SER A 100 7.68 -10.17 -2.29
N THR A 101 6.76 -10.45 -3.20
CA THR A 101 6.65 -11.78 -3.82
C THR A 101 7.49 -11.81 -5.09
N GLY A 102 8.42 -12.74 -5.14
CA GLY A 102 9.39 -12.85 -6.22
C GLY A 102 10.51 -11.81 -6.16
N VAL A 103 11.42 -11.92 -7.14
CA VAL A 103 12.50 -10.96 -7.33
C VAL A 103 12.00 -9.91 -8.33
N LYS A 104 11.74 -8.71 -7.83
CA LYS A 104 11.36 -7.53 -8.60
C LYS A 104 12.50 -6.51 -8.61
N ASP A 105 12.37 -5.44 -9.42
CA ASP A 105 13.39 -4.41 -9.55
C ASP A 105 13.73 -3.75 -8.22
N SER A 106 12.74 -3.43 -7.39
CA SER A 106 12.99 -2.91 -6.05
C SER A 106 13.91 -3.84 -5.23
N LEU A 107 13.67 -5.16 -5.24
CA LEU A 107 14.49 -6.11 -4.48
C LEU A 107 15.91 -6.23 -5.07
N THR A 108 16.03 -6.20 -6.39
CA THR A 108 17.33 -6.22 -7.08
C THR A 108 18.12 -4.95 -6.72
N ASN A 109 17.48 -3.78 -6.78
CA ASN A 109 18.10 -2.51 -6.41
C ASN A 109 18.55 -2.49 -4.94
N LEU A 110 17.74 -3.04 -4.01
CA LEU A 110 18.08 -3.11 -2.59
C LEU A 110 19.27 -4.03 -2.28
N ARG A 111 19.54 -5.02 -3.12
CA ARG A 111 20.74 -5.85 -3.00
C ARG A 111 22.00 -5.13 -3.48
N GLU A 112 21.86 -4.20 -4.43
CA GLU A 112 22.95 -3.37 -4.97
C GLU A 112 23.16 -2.11 -4.12
N VAL A 113 22.07 -1.42 -3.79
CA VAL A 113 22.03 -0.19 -3.00
C VAL A 113 21.05 -0.41 -1.86
N PRO A 114 21.50 -0.77 -0.65
CA PRO A 114 20.66 -1.18 0.47
C PRO A 114 19.97 0.01 1.14
N GLN A 115 19.26 0.82 0.36
CA GLN A 115 18.56 2.04 0.78
C GLN A 115 17.24 2.18 0.04
N PHE A 116 16.22 2.75 0.69
CA PHE A 116 14.95 3.06 0.07
C PHE A 116 14.27 4.25 0.74
N VAL A 117 13.26 4.80 0.06
CA VAL A 117 12.32 5.72 0.67
C VAL A 117 10.93 5.08 0.65
N ALA A 118 10.26 5.07 1.80
CA ALA A 118 8.84 4.75 1.87
C ALA A 118 8.04 6.06 1.81
N ASN A 119 7.38 6.30 0.69
CA ASN A 119 6.52 7.45 0.47
C ASN A 119 5.11 7.09 0.93
N ILE A 120 4.47 7.96 1.70
CA ILE A 120 3.10 7.72 2.20
C ILE A 120 2.10 8.13 1.12
N VAL A 121 1.28 7.19 0.70
CA VAL A 121 0.27 7.40 -0.35
C VAL A 121 -0.98 8.02 0.25
N THR A 122 -1.47 9.08 -0.37
CA THR A 122 -2.71 9.77 -0.06
C THR A 122 -3.77 9.53 -1.15
N MET A 123 -5.04 9.80 -0.90
CA MET A 123 -6.11 9.50 -1.85
C MET A 123 -5.96 10.20 -3.21
N ASP A 124 -5.41 11.40 -3.23
CA ASP A 124 -5.11 12.16 -4.45
C ASP A 124 -3.97 11.54 -5.30
N LEU A 125 -3.14 10.68 -4.71
CA LEU A 125 -2.06 9.96 -5.38
C LEU A 125 -2.41 8.50 -5.75
N LEU A 126 -3.61 8.02 -5.39
CA LEU A 126 -4.01 6.63 -5.57
C LEU A 126 -3.81 6.11 -7.00
N GLU A 127 -4.27 6.86 -8.00
CA GLU A 127 -4.17 6.44 -9.41
C GLU A 127 -2.73 6.36 -9.89
N ARG A 128 -1.90 7.35 -9.53
CA ARG A 128 -0.48 7.36 -9.89
C ARG A 128 0.28 6.23 -9.22
N MET A 129 0.01 5.99 -7.94
CA MET A 129 0.59 4.88 -7.20
C MET A 129 0.18 3.53 -7.80
N ASN A 130 -1.11 3.35 -8.08
CA ASN A 130 -1.59 2.11 -8.70
C ASN A 130 -0.99 1.90 -10.09
N PHE A 131 -0.78 2.96 -10.87
CA PHE A 131 -0.12 2.90 -12.16
C PHE A 131 1.30 2.35 -12.04
N THR A 132 2.09 2.78 -11.04
CA THR A 132 3.45 2.27 -10.79
C THR A 132 3.50 0.83 -10.27
N SER A 133 2.36 0.16 -10.09
CA SER A 133 2.30 -1.28 -9.82
C SER A 133 2.39 -2.15 -11.07
N GLY A 134 2.39 -1.53 -12.25
CA GLY A 134 2.50 -2.20 -13.55
C GLY A 134 3.81 -2.98 -13.70
N ASP A 135 3.85 -3.84 -14.69
CA ASP A 135 5.02 -4.65 -15.02
C ASP A 135 5.89 -3.88 -16.04
N PHE A 136 6.60 -2.87 -15.52
CA PHE A 136 7.50 -2.04 -16.33
C PHE A 136 8.79 -2.79 -16.67
N PRO A 137 9.38 -2.55 -17.85
CA PRO A 137 10.75 -2.96 -18.12
C PRO A 137 11.73 -2.31 -17.14
N ARG A 138 12.81 -3.02 -16.79
CA ARG A 138 13.80 -2.57 -15.79
C ARG A 138 14.53 -1.27 -16.16
N ASP A 139 14.57 -0.92 -17.42
CA ASP A 139 15.20 0.29 -17.99
C ASP A 139 14.20 1.46 -18.15
N GLU A 140 12.98 1.30 -17.64
CA GLU A 140 11.96 2.35 -17.63
C GLU A 140 11.83 2.97 -16.23
N ASP A 141 11.57 4.27 -16.20
CA ASP A 141 11.42 5.06 -14.97
C ASP A 141 9.94 5.30 -14.65
N GLU A 142 9.41 4.58 -13.68
CA GLU A 142 8.00 4.71 -13.26
C GLU A 142 7.65 6.11 -12.74
N PHE A 143 8.61 6.86 -12.18
CA PHE A 143 8.37 8.26 -11.80
C PHE A 143 7.97 9.09 -13.02
N THR A 144 8.73 8.97 -14.10
CA THR A 144 8.47 9.69 -15.35
C THR A 144 7.11 9.27 -15.94
N TRP A 145 6.84 7.98 -16.03
CA TRP A 145 5.60 7.45 -16.58
C TRP A 145 4.36 7.83 -15.76
N ALA A 146 4.47 7.88 -14.44
CA ALA A 146 3.39 8.29 -13.56
C ALA A 146 3.30 9.82 -13.36
N GLY A 147 4.15 10.60 -14.01
CA GLY A 147 4.20 12.05 -13.89
C GLY A 147 4.56 12.52 -12.47
N LEU A 148 5.46 11.80 -11.79
CA LEU A 148 5.89 12.10 -10.43
C LEU A 148 7.17 12.92 -10.43
N THR A 149 7.27 13.82 -9.46
CA THR A 149 8.48 14.65 -9.27
C THR A 149 9.49 13.91 -8.39
N GLN A 150 10.67 13.68 -8.92
CA GLN A 150 11.81 13.16 -8.17
C GLN A 150 12.41 14.27 -7.30
N VAL A 151 12.40 14.09 -5.98
CA VAL A 151 13.04 15.01 -5.03
C VAL A 151 14.16 14.28 -4.30
N ALA A 152 15.34 14.88 -4.23
CA ALA A 152 16.47 14.28 -3.54
C ALA A 152 16.15 14.03 -2.07
N ALA A 153 16.58 12.87 -1.56
CA ALA A 153 16.55 12.55 -0.15
C ALA A 153 17.75 13.19 0.60
N GLU A 154 17.68 13.23 1.93
CA GLU A 154 18.72 13.83 2.78
C GLU A 154 19.80 12.82 3.20
N LYS A 155 19.43 11.59 3.45
CA LYS A 155 20.30 10.55 4.03
C LYS A 155 20.53 9.35 3.14
N VAL A 156 19.68 9.15 2.13
CA VAL A 156 19.72 7.98 1.25
C VAL A 156 19.78 8.41 -0.22
N ARG A 157 20.19 7.50 -1.10
CA ARG A 157 20.31 7.79 -2.54
C ARG A 157 18.98 7.83 -3.29
N PRO A 158 17.99 6.92 -3.01
CA PRO A 158 16.72 6.93 -3.71
C PRO A 158 15.96 8.24 -3.55
N PHE A 159 15.20 8.61 -4.58
CA PHE A 159 14.40 9.84 -4.60
C PHE A 159 13.13 9.68 -3.76
N ARG A 160 12.65 10.80 -3.21
CA ARG A 160 11.32 10.97 -2.65
C ARG A 160 10.33 11.35 -3.75
N VAL A 161 9.07 11.00 -3.60
CA VAL A 161 7.97 11.52 -4.43
C VAL A 161 7.61 12.92 -3.97
N GLY A 162 7.80 13.92 -4.84
CA GLY A 162 7.59 15.33 -4.48
C GLY A 162 6.16 15.66 -4.07
N GLU A 163 5.18 14.95 -4.61
CA GLU A 163 3.75 15.13 -4.32
C GLU A 163 3.29 14.44 -3.03
N ALA A 164 4.07 13.49 -2.48
CA ALA A 164 3.70 12.82 -1.23
C ALA A 164 3.92 13.73 -0.02
N LYS A 165 3.00 13.70 0.93
CA LYS A 165 3.01 14.58 2.12
C LYS A 165 3.92 14.08 3.24
N ALA A 166 4.37 12.83 3.19
CA ALA A 166 5.30 12.30 4.18
C ALA A 166 6.16 11.19 3.58
N HIS A 167 7.41 11.09 4.09
CA HIS A 167 8.40 10.14 3.61
C HIS A 167 9.24 9.61 4.77
N LEU A 168 9.66 8.35 4.66
CA LEU A 168 10.60 7.70 5.57
C LEU A 168 11.80 7.24 4.76
N GLU A 169 12.98 7.83 5.00
CA GLU A 169 14.23 7.38 4.44
C GLU A 169 14.78 6.22 5.25
N CYS A 170 15.16 5.15 4.59
CA CYS A 170 15.49 3.90 5.24
C CYS A 170 16.79 3.28 4.72
N GLU A 171 17.55 2.69 5.64
CA GLU A 171 18.66 1.78 5.35
C GLU A 171 18.20 0.33 5.57
N VAL A 172 18.49 -0.56 4.62
CA VAL A 172 18.17 -1.97 4.74
C VAL A 172 19.03 -2.62 5.83
N MET A 173 18.39 -3.20 6.81
CA MET A 173 19.05 -3.95 7.89
C MET A 173 19.13 -5.44 7.56
N GLN A 174 18.08 -5.98 6.96
CA GLN A 174 18.01 -7.40 6.64
C GLN A 174 17.00 -7.65 5.52
N ILE A 175 17.30 -8.63 4.67
CA ILE A 175 16.34 -9.22 3.73
C ILE A 175 16.22 -10.70 4.09
N VAL A 176 15.03 -11.09 4.55
CA VAL A 176 14.71 -12.49 4.85
C VAL A 176 14.03 -13.08 3.63
N THR A 177 14.57 -14.15 3.09
CA THR A 177 14.01 -14.84 1.92
C THR A 177 13.61 -16.25 2.30
N ASP A 178 12.36 -16.60 2.06
CA ASP A 178 11.88 -17.98 2.09
C ASP A 178 11.09 -18.24 0.79
N ARG A 179 11.61 -19.16 -0.03
CA ARG A 179 11.08 -19.49 -1.36
C ARG A 179 10.85 -18.22 -2.19
N ASN A 180 9.60 -17.89 -2.49
CA ASN A 180 9.21 -16.72 -3.30
C ASN A 180 8.85 -15.49 -2.46
N THR A 181 8.95 -15.58 -1.14
CA THR A 181 8.65 -14.48 -0.21
C THR A 181 9.94 -13.81 0.23
N ASN A 182 10.00 -12.50 0.09
CA ASN A 182 11.12 -11.68 0.56
C ASN A 182 10.58 -10.62 1.52
N ILE A 183 11.11 -10.56 2.74
CA ILE A 183 10.76 -9.54 3.73
C ILE A 183 11.96 -8.63 3.89
N VAL A 184 11.78 -7.36 3.57
CA VAL A 184 12.80 -6.31 3.73
C VAL A 184 12.55 -5.59 5.04
N LEU A 185 13.53 -5.60 5.93
CA LEU A 185 13.54 -4.81 7.16
C LEU A 185 14.44 -3.59 6.97
N GLY A 186 13.87 -2.40 7.10
CA GLY A 186 14.56 -1.12 6.98
C GLY A 186 14.55 -0.34 8.27
N ARG A 187 15.70 0.22 8.67
CA ARG A 187 15.81 1.19 9.74
C ARG A 187 15.51 2.56 9.19
N VAL A 188 14.54 3.26 9.79
CA VAL A 188 14.26 4.67 9.45
C VAL A 188 15.40 5.54 9.95
N VAL A 189 16.03 6.27 9.05
CA VAL A 189 17.16 7.17 9.34
C VAL A 189 16.80 8.64 9.20
N HIS A 190 15.71 8.97 8.50
CA HIS A 190 15.17 10.31 8.38
C HIS A 190 13.69 10.29 8.02
N ALA A 191 12.95 11.33 8.41
CA ALA A 191 11.55 11.49 8.06
C ALA A 191 11.28 12.91 7.57
N HIS A 192 10.43 13.03 6.54
CA HIS A 192 9.91 14.29 6.05
C HIS A 192 8.41 14.33 6.23
N VAL A 193 7.89 15.45 6.69
CA VAL A 193 6.45 15.68 6.88
C VAL A 193 6.10 17.05 6.35
N ASP A 194 5.17 17.12 5.44
CA ASP A 194 4.66 18.38 4.91
C ASP A 194 3.91 19.15 6.02
N PRO A 195 4.15 20.45 6.16
CA PRO A 195 3.47 21.27 7.16
C PRO A 195 1.94 21.23 7.09
N SER A 196 1.36 21.00 5.90
CA SER A 196 -0.09 20.92 5.68
C SER A 196 -0.77 19.80 6.47
N VAL A 197 -0.03 18.75 6.81
CA VAL A 197 -0.54 17.61 7.60
C VAL A 197 -0.15 17.66 9.07
N TRP A 198 0.62 18.70 9.48
CA TRP A 198 1.09 18.86 10.85
C TRP A 198 0.17 19.78 11.65
N LYS A 199 -0.41 19.27 12.73
CA LYS A 199 -1.34 20.00 13.57
C LYS A 199 -1.15 19.65 15.04
N ASN A 200 -1.09 20.66 15.92
CA ASN A 200 -0.99 20.47 17.37
C ASN A 200 0.19 19.56 17.79
N GLY A 201 1.35 19.73 17.15
CA GLY A 201 2.57 18.99 17.50
C GLY A 201 2.62 17.55 16.97
N ARG A 202 1.75 17.16 16.04
CA ARG A 202 1.69 15.80 15.46
C ARG A 202 1.13 15.81 14.04
N VAL A 203 1.31 14.71 13.33
CA VAL A 203 0.61 14.45 12.06
C VAL A 203 -0.87 14.24 12.35
N ASP A 204 -1.73 15.00 11.69
CA ASP A 204 -3.18 14.82 11.75
C ASP A 204 -3.59 13.76 10.69
N PRO A 205 -4.14 12.61 11.09
CA PRO A 205 -4.47 11.55 10.16
C PRO A 205 -5.57 11.92 9.15
N LYS A 206 -6.46 12.88 9.49
CA LYS A 206 -7.47 13.37 8.55
C LYS A 206 -6.89 14.29 7.48
N LEU A 207 -5.84 15.07 7.84
CA LEU A 207 -5.13 15.93 6.88
C LEU A 207 -4.18 15.11 5.99
N LEU A 208 -3.59 14.06 6.56
CA LEU A 208 -2.75 13.14 5.78
C LEU A 208 -3.57 12.30 4.82
N ASP A 209 -4.74 11.80 5.24
CA ASP A 209 -5.68 10.96 4.47
C ASP A 209 -4.98 9.79 3.74
N PRO A 210 -4.28 8.90 4.48
CA PRO A 210 -3.52 7.83 3.87
C PRO A 210 -4.43 6.77 3.26
N VAL A 211 -4.01 6.23 2.11
CA VAL A 211 -4.69 5.13 1.43
C VAL A 211 -4.31 3.79 2.06
N CYS A 212 -5.29 2.93 2.21
CA CYS A 212 -5.12 1.56 2.65
C CYS A 212 -5.56 0.57 1.58
N ARG A 213 -4.84 -0.54 1.44
CA ARG A 213 -5.21 -1.65 0.57
C ARG A 213 -6.18 -2.59 1.26
N LEU A 214 -7.22 -2.98 0.53
CA LEU A 214 -8.16 -4.04 0.91
C LEU A 214 -7.92 -5.32 0.08
N ALA A 215 -8.87 -6.25 0.11
CA ALA A 215 -8.83 -7.43 -0.74
C ALA A 215 -9.02 -7.07 -2.23
N GLY A 216 -8.54 -7.94 -3.10
CA GLY A 216 -8.67 -7.77 -4.56
C GLY A 216 -8.11 -6.43 -5.05
N ALA A 217 -8.91 -5.68 -5.81
CA ALA A 217 -8.56 -4.34 -6.30
C ALA A 217 -8.99 -3.21 -5.35
N GLY A 218 -9.51 -3.53 -4.15
CA GLY A 218 -10.08 -2.55 -3.23
C GLY A 218 -9.04 -1.69 -2.53
N TYR A 219 -9.41 -0.42 -2.33
CA TYR A 219 -8.69 0.56 -1.53
C TYR A 219 -9.68 1.30 -0.62
N ALA A 220 -9.19 1.89 0.45
CA ALA A 220 -9.99 2.72 1.35
C ALA A 220 -9.16 3.87 1.90
N SER A 221 -9.83 4.97 2.25
CA SER A 221 -9.30 6.02 3.12
C SER A 221 -9.63 5.70 4.58
N LEU A 222 -9.15 6.56 5.50
CA LEU A 222 -9.54 6.45 6.90
C LEU A 222 -11.02 6.78 7.07
N GLY A 223 -11.76 5.87 7.67
CA GLY A 223 -13.14 6.07 8.06
C GLY A 223 -13.28 6.84 9.38
N MET A 224 -14.20 6.41 10.24
CA MET A 224 -14.41 6.98 11.56
C MET A 224 -13.19 6.77 12.47
N LEU A 225 -12.66 7.86 13.01
CA LEU A 225 -11.55 7.83 13.96
C LEU A 225 -12.10 7.68 15.38
N VAL A 226 -11.62 6.70 16.12
CA VAL A 226 -12.00 6.43 17.50
C VAL A 226 -10.75 6.47 18.36
N ASN A 227 -10.81 7.15 19.52
CA ASN A 227 -9.76 7.10 20.52
C ASN A 227 -10.16 6.20 21.67
N VAL A 228 -9.29 5.26 21.99
CA VAL A 228 -9.45 4.40 23.16
C VAL A 228 -8.18 4.53 23.99
N VAL A 229 -8.35 4.92 25.26
CA VAL A 229 -7.21 5.08 26.18
C VAL A 229 -6.70 3.69 26.54
N ARG A 230 -5.37 3.50 26.43
CA ARG A 230 -4.74 2.26 26.85
C ARG A 230 -4.87 2.11 28.40
N PRO A 231 -5.46 1.00 28.88
CA PRO A 231 -5.57 0.79 30.32
C PRO A 231 -4.19 0.59 30.97
N GLN A 232 -4.03 1.10 32.19
CA GLN A 232 -2.87 0.82 33.01
C GLN A 232 -3.28 -0.13 34.12
N TRP A 233 -2.48 -1.15 34.40
CA TRP A 233 -2.78 -2.19 35.39
C TRP A 233 -3.23 -1.61 36.73
N ARG A 234 -2.50 -0.61 37.24
CA ARG A 234 -2.83 0.08 38.51
C ARG A 234 -4.25 0.66 38.56
N ASN A 235 -4.88 0.92 37.41
CA ASN A 235 -6.22 1.52 37.34
C ASN A 235 -7.32 0.47 37.16
N ILE A 236 -6.96 -0.79 36.91
CA ILE A 236 -7.91 -1.90 36.66
C ILE A 236 -7.71 -3.07 37.60
N GLU A 237 -6.68 -3.03 38.47
CA GLU A 237 -6.44 -4.06 39.47
C GLU A 237 -7.65 -4.21 40.40
N GLY A 238 -8.18 -5.42 40.51
CA GLY A 238 -9.41 -5.74 41.28
C GLY A 238 -10.72 -5.53 40.52
N THR A 239 -10.70 -5.05 39.27
CA THR A 239 -11.89 -4.99 38.40
C THR A 239 -11.87 -6.11 37.39
N VAL A 240 -13.05 -6.59 36.96
CA VAL A 240 -13.18 -7.71 36.01
C VAL A 240 -14.21 -7.39 34.93
N GLY A 241 -13.92 -7.85 33.69
CA GLY A 241 -14.87 -7.77 32.59
C GLY A 241 -15.12 -6.35 32.07
N GLN A 242 -16.37 -6.07 31.72
CA GLN A 242 -16.74 -4.81 31.08
C GLN A 242 -16.54 -3.56 31.96
N GLU A 243 -16.54 -3.69 33.28
CA GLU A 243 -16.30 -2.59 34.22
C GLU A 243 -14.88 -2.05 34.15
N ALA A 244 -13.91 -2.89 33.73
CA ALA A 244 -12.52 -2.51 33.55
C ALA A 244 -12.24 -1.84 32.19
N MET A 245 -13.21 -1.84 31.27
CA MET A 245 -12.98 -1.36 29.90
C MET A 245 -13.18 0.15 29.79
N PRO A 246 -12.17 0.91 29.30
CA PRO A 246 -12.36 2.32 29.00
C PRO A 246 -13.37 2.48 27.86
N ARG A 247 -14.26 3.48 27.97
CA ARG A 247 -15.21 3.80 26.91
C ARG A 247 -14.48 4.46 25.73
N ALA A 248 -14.85 4.06 24.51
CA ALA A 248 -14.33 4.69 23.30
C ALA A 248 -14.94 6.10 23.11
N GLU A 249 -14.06 7.08 22.86
CA GLU A 249 -14.48 8.43 22.50
C GLU A 249 -14.47 8.60 20.98
N GLN A 250 -15.61 8.97 20.41
CA GLN A 250 -15.71 9.33 18.99
C GLN A 250 -15.25 10.78 18.81
N ARG A 251 -14.43 11.04 17.80
CA ARG A 251 -13.94 12.37 17.42
C ARG A 251 -14.29 12.73 15.99
#